data_cd82014c349cb9a3c1577496da55b96b
#
_entry.id   cd82014c349cb9a3c1577496da55b96b
#
_cell.length_a   1.000
_cell.length_b   1.000
_cell.length_c   1.000
_cell.angle_alpha   90.00
_cell.angle_beta   90.00
_cell.angle_gamma   90.00
#
_symmetry.space_group_name_H-M   'P 1'
#
loop_
_entity.id
_entity.type
_entity.pdbx_description
1 polymer ?
#
loop_
_entity_poly.entity_id
_entity_poly.type
_entity_poly.pdbx_seq_one_letter_code
_entity_poly.pdbx_strand_id
1 'polypeptide(L)'
;MRLDRGLAWKRVAELVREAYLHVAPRRLHAGVGAVPSIAAPRRIPAPRDIDPFQSRRGKSVLSVLRGACLELPQTSEGSQFGHPVWKVGARTFAIARQEGTTLTACFWVGAAGQSLLTADPRFTIPPYFGHRGWIALDVSEHRDRSEIASLALQSYRHFALKRMLRMLEPERQTR
;
A
#
# COMPACT_ATOMS: atom_id res chain seq x y z
N MET A 1 -17.93 -7.98 0.34
CA MET A 1 -18.29 -9.32 0.87
C MET A 1 -17.00 -10.05 1.24
N ARG A 2 -16.94 -10.71 2.37
CA ARG A 2 -15.77 -11.48 2.82
C ARG A 2 -16.02 -12.97 2.53
N LEU A 3 -15.16 -13.57 1.73
CA LEU A 3 -15.26 -14.98 1.30
C LEU A 3 -14.77 -15.97 2.38
N ASP A 4 -14.08 -15.46 3.41
CA ASP A 4 -13.52 -16.22 4.52
C ASP A 4 -14.50 -16.48 5.69
N ARG A 5 -15.77 -16.08 5.57
CA ARG A 5 -16.78 -16.18 6.63
C ARG A 5 -17.89 -17.19 6.36
N GLY A 6 -17.55 -18.35 5.78
CA GLY A 6 -18.49 -19.47 5.67
C GLY A 6 -19.65 -19.28 4.69
N LEU A 7 -19.47 -18.44 3.68
CA LEU A 7 -20.46 -18.30 2.60
C LEU A 7 -20.58 -19.60 1.80
N ALA A 8 -21.82 -20.02 1.51
CA ALA A 8 -22.06 -21.10 0.58
C ALA A 8 -21.52 -20.73 -0.81
N TRP A 9 -20.62 -21.51 -1.35
CA TRP A 9 -19.97 -21.24 -2.65
C TRP A 9 -20.97 -21.15 -3.80
N LYS A 10 -22.10 -21.88 -3.70
CA LYS A 10 -23.25 -21.71 -4.60
C LYS A 10 -23.72 -20.25 -4.62
N ARG A 11 -23.88 -19.61 -3.44
CA ARG A 11 -24.28 -18.20 -3.36
C ARG A 11 -23.25 -17.25 -3.94
N VAL A 12 -21.96 -17.55 -3.79
CA VAL A 12 -20.88 -16.77 -4.43
C VAL A 12 -20.99 -16.82 -5.95
N ALA A 13 -21.19 -18.01 -6.51
CA ALA A 13 -21.35 -18.20 -7.95
C ALA A 13 -22.61 -17.49 -8.50
N GLU A 14 -23.74 -17.54 -7.78
CA GLU A 14 -24.95 -16.79 -8.10
C GLU A 14 -24.69 -15.28 -8.15
N LEU A 15 -24.04 -14.73 -7.14
CA LEU A 15 -23.70 -13.29 -7.08
C LEU A 15 -22.78 -12.87 -8.22
N VAL A 16 -21.78 -13.68 -8.56
CA VAL A 16 -20.90 -13.41 -9.72
C VAL A 16 -21.71 -13.39 -11.02
N ARG A 17 -22.62 -14.34 -11.19
CA ARG A 17 -23.53 -14.37 -12.35
C ARG A 17 -24.43 -13.15 -12.40
N GLU A 18 -25.06 -12.78 -11.29
CA GLU A 18 -25.90 -11.58 -11.17
C GLU A 18 -25.10 -10.33 -11.55
N ALA A 19 -23.90 -10.16 -10.98
CA ALA A 19 -23.01 -9.03 -11.27
C ALA A 19 -22.62 -8.98 -12.76
N TYR A 20 -22.29 -10.14 -13.36
CA TYR A 20 -21.99 -10.20 -14.79
C TYR A 20 -23.18 -9.75 -15.64
N LEU A 21 -24.39 -10.28 -15.38
CA LEU A 21 -25.60 -9.92 -16.11
C LEU A 21 -25.96 -8.43 -15.95
N HIS A 22 -25.58 -7.82 -14.82
CA HIS A 22 -25.83 -6.40 -14.60
C HIS A 22 -24.92 -5.48 -15.45
N VAL A 23 -23.69 -5.87 -15.67
CA VAL A 23 -22.69 -5.03 -16.39
C VAL A 23 -22.46 -5.43 -17.84
N ALA A 24 -22.74 -6.69 -18.20
CA ALA A 24 -22.51 -7.19 -19.56
C ALA A 24 -23.55 -6.66 -20.56
N PRO A 25 -23.15 -6.38 -21.81
CA PRO A 25 -24.09 -6.06 -22.87
C PRO A 25 -25.13 -7.15 -23.06
N ARG A 26 -26.40 -6.79 -23.29
CA ARG A 26 -27.54 -7.73 -23.42
C ARG A 26 -27.30 -8.87 -24.41
N ARG A 27 -26.56 -8.66 -25.51
CA ARG A 27 -26.19 -9.68 -26.48
C ARG A 27 -25.43 -10.88 -25.89
N LEU A 28 -24.78 -10.69 -24.75
CA LEU A 28 -24.00 -11.74 -24.07
C LEU A 28 -24.82 -12.50 -23.03
N HIS A 29 -26.01 -12.02 -22.66
CA HIS A 29 -26.84 -12.64 -21.63
C HIS A 29 -27.31 -14.04 -22.03
N ALA A 30 -27.64 -14.25 -23.31
CA ALA A 30 -28.11 -15.54 -23.83
C ALA A 30 -27.06 -16.66 -23.74
N GLY A 31 -25.78 -16.29 -23.74
CA GLY A 31 -24.65 -17.23 -23.58
C GLY A 31 -24.32 -17.59 -22.13
N VAL A 32 -24.98 -16.95 -21.16
CA VAL A 32 -24.72 -17.24 -19.74
C VAL A 32 -25.53 -18.45 -19.31
N GLY A 33 -24.89 -19.59 -19.22
CA GLY A 33 -25.51 -20.86 -18.79
C GLY A 33 -25.86 -20.88 -17.29
N ALA A 34 -26.22 -22.07 -16.82
CA ALA A 34 -26.46 -22.29 -15.39
C ALA A 34 -25.21 -21.98 -14.54
N VAL A 35 -25.46 -21.61 -13.30
CA VAL A 35 -24.37 -21.37 -12.33
C VAL A 35 -23.57 -22.67 -12.13
N PRO A 36 -22.26 -22.69 -12.41
CA PRO A 36 -21.45 -23.87 -12.21
C PRO A 36 -21.40 -24.26 -10.73
N SER A 37 -21.37 -25.56 -10.47
CA SER A 37 -21.11 -26.06 -9.12
C SER A 37 -19.63 -25.82 -8.81
N ILE A 38 -19.35 -24.92 -7.85
CA ILE A 38 -18.01 -24.63 -7.39
C ILE A 38 -17.80 -25.32 -6.05
N ALA A 39 -16.85 -26.26 -6.00
CA ALA A 39 -16.49 -26.88 -4.74
C ALA A 39 -15.80 -25.85 -3.83
N ALA A 40 -16.16 -25.87 -2.54
CA ALA A 40 -15.47 -25.04 -1.56
C ALA A 40 -13.97 -25.39 -1.52
N PRO A 41 -13.06 -24.41 -1.39
CA PRO A 41 -11.64 -24.71 -1.25
C PRO A 41 -11.41 -25.55 0.00
N ARG A 42 -10.53 -26.55 -0.11
CA ARG A 42 -10.21 -27.47 1.01
C ARG A 42 -9.61 -26.74 2.22
N ARG A 43 -8.93 -25.63 1.97
CA ARG A 43 -8.36 -24.75 2.99
C ARG A 43 -8.62 -23.31 2.62
N ILE A 44 -9.18 -22.56 3.56
CA ILE A 44 -9.29 -21.10 3.47
C ILE A 44 -8.14 -20.55 4.31
N PRO A 45 -7.15 -19.87 3.71
CA PRO A 45 -6.06 -19.27 4.49
C PRO A 45 -6.63 -18.22 5.44
N ALA A 46 -6.12 -18.16 6.67
CA ALA A 46 -6.47 -17.07 7.57
C ALA A 46 -5.92 -15.75 7.01
N PRO A 47 -6.56 -14.59 7.30
CA PRO A 47 -6.05 -13.29 6.85
C PRO A 47 -4.57 -13.07 7.15
N ARG A 48 -4.08 -13.56 8.29
CA ARG A 48 -2.66 -13.52 8.68
C ARG A 48 -1.75 -14.34 7.77
N ASP A 49 -2.29 -15.39 7.09
CA ASP A 49 -1.51 -16.27 6.20
C ASP A 49 -1.33 -15.63 4.80
N ILE A 50 -2.18 -14.62 4.49
CA ILE A 50 -2.18 -13.92 3.20
C ILE A 50 -1.56 -12.53 3.32
N ASP A 51 -1.54 -11.94 4.52
CA ASP A 51 -0.94 -10.63 4.76
C ASP A 51 0.60 -10.77 4.87
N PRO A 52 1.35 -10.25 3.89
CA PRO A 52 2.81 -10.36 3.88
C PRO A 52 3.46 -9.67 5.08
N PHE A 53 2.78 -8.67 5.65
CA PHE A 53 3.26 -7.90 6.80
C PHE A 53 3.07 -8.62 8.14
N GLN A 54 2.37 -9.76 8.17
CA GLN A 54 2.33 -10.65 9.34
C GLN A 54 3.55 -11.58 9.44
N SER A 55 4.30 -11.75 8.36
CA SER A 55 5.56 -12.51 8.36
C SER A 55 6.62 -11.82 9.23
N ARG A 56 7.65 -12.58 9.69
CA ARG A 56 8.79 -12.00 10.42
C ARG A 56 9.46 -10.88 9.63
N ARG A 57 9.64 -11.08 8.32
CA ARG A 57 10.24 -10.11 7.39
C ARG A 57 9.35 -8.87 7.27
N GLY A 58 8.05 -9.04 7.05
CA GLY A 58 7.10 -7.94 6.94
C GLY A 58 7.00 -7.11 8.22
N LYS A 59 6.98 -7.75 9.39
CA LYS A 59 7.00 -7.07 10.70
C LYS A 59 8.27 -6.24 10.89
N SER A 60 9.43 -6.74 10.45
CA SER A 60 10.69 -6.01 10.49
C SER A 60 10.66 -4.77 9.58
N VAL A 61 10.10 -4.90 8.36
CA VAL A 61 9.89 -3.75 7.45
C VAL A 61 9.00 -2.69 8.10
N LEU A 62 7.84 -3.11 8.63
CA LEU A 62 6.93 -2.18 9.31
C LEU A 62 7.57 -1.48 10.52
N SER A 63 8.41 -2.18 11.27
CA SER A 63 9.12 -1.58 12.41
C SER A 63 10.03 -0.43 11.98
N VAL A 64 10.79 -0.60 10.88
CA VAL A 64 11.65 0.46 10.35
C VAL A 64 10.83 1.64 9.83
N LEU A 65 9.76 1.35 9.06
CA LEU A 65 8.88 2.39 8.53
C LEU A 65 8.14 3.17 9.63
N ARG A 66 7.72 2.49 10.70
CA ARG A 66 7.12 3.14 11.87
C ARG A 66 8.10 4.10 12.53
N GLY A 67 9.34 3.67 12.76
CA GLY A 67 10.37 4.55 13.30
C GLY A 67 10.58 5.78 12.44
N ALA A 68 10.69 5.62 11.11
CA ALA A 68 10.92 6.75 10.22
C ALA A 68 9.71 7.69 10.07
N CYS A 69 8.49 7.15 10.08
CA CYS A 69 7.29 7.91 9.74
C CYS A 69 6.56 8.49 10.96
N LEU A 70 6.53 7.76 12.10
CA LEU A 70 5.77 8.20 13.28
C LEU A 70 6.57 9.17 14.17
N GLU A 71 7.87 9.33 13.95
CA GLU A 71 8.67 10.38 14.56
C GLU A 71 8.38 11.77 13.97
N LEU A 72 7.73 11.83 12.81
CA LEU A 72 7.38 13.09 12.15
C LEU A 72 6.11 13.70 12.77
N PRO A 73 6.00 15.04 12.88
CA PRO A 73 4.88 15.68 13.56
C PRO A 73 3.51 15.37 12.96
N GLN A 74 2.52 15.12 13.83
CA GLN A 74 1.12 14.92 13.45
C GLN A 74 0.89 13.81 12.41
N THR A 75 1.68 12.76 12.47
CA THR A 75 1.54 11.58 11.62
C THR A 75 0.71 10.49 12.29
N SER A 76 0.13 9.64 11.48
CA SER A 76 -0.62 8.47 11.92
C SER A 76 -0.42 7.30 10.97
N GLU A 77 -0.47 6.08 11.51
CA GLU A 77 -0.53 4.86 10.72
C GLU A 77 -1.97 4.46 10.44
N GLY A 78 -2.23 3.92 9.26
CA GLY A 78 -3.54 3.43 8.86
C GLY A 78 -3.45 2.36 7.79
N SER A 79 -4.57 2.05 7.16
CA SER A 79 -4.63 1.12 6.03
C SER A 79 -5.38 1.75 4.87
N GLN A 80 -4.89 1.52 3.65
CA GLN A 80 -5.55 1.95 2.42
C GLN A 80 -5.41 0.85 1.36
N PHE A 81 -6.52 0.39 0.82
CA PHE A 81 -6.56 -0.73 -0.14
C PHE A 81 -5.83 -2.00 0.35
N GLY A 82 -5.87 -2.27 1.65
CA GLY A 82 -5.18 -3.42 2.25
C GLY A 82 -3.68 -3.21 2.52
N HIS A 83 -3.13 -2.04 2.21
CA HIS A 83 -1.73 -1.69 2.44
C HIS A 83 -1.56 -0.83 3.69
N PRO A 84 -0.53 -1.06 4.52
CA PRO A 84 -0.15 -0.12 5.57
C PRO A 84 0.27 1.23 4.96
N VAL A 85 -0.24 2.32 5.53
CA VAL A 85 0.05 3.68 5.07
C VAL A 85 0.34 4.59 6.26
N TRP A 86 1.19 5.60 6.03
CA TRP A 86 1.42 6.69 6.97
C TRP A 86 0.88 7.98 6.40
N LYS A 87 0.15 8.69 7.22
CA LYS A 87 -0.54 9.93 6.85
C LYS A 87 -0.03 11.09 7.67
N VAL A 88 0.01 12.25 7.03
CA VAL A 88 0.14 13.56 7.66
C VAL A 88 -1.18 14.30 7.50
N GLY A 89 -1.93 14.45 8.58
CA GLY A 89 -3.34 14.83 8.50
C GLY A 89 -4.15 13.83 7.65
N ALA A 90 -4.83 14.29 6.61
CA ALA A 90 -5.62 13.44 5.72
C ALA A 90 -4.82 12.85 4.54
N ARG A 91 -3.56 13.27 4.33
CA ARG A 91 -2.77 12.92 3.14
C ARG A 91 -1.79 11.80 3.43
N THR A 92 -1.79 10.77 2.59
CA THR A 92 -0.80 9.68 2.64
C THR A 92 0.53 10.18 2.10
N PHE A 93 1.63 9.95 2.85
CA PHE A 93 2.98 10.30 2.44
C PHE A 93 3.93 9.09 2.36
N ALA A 94 3.56 7.95 2.95
CA ALA A 94 4.31 6.70 2.82
C ALA A 94 3.36 5.51 2.75
N ILE A 95 3.73 4.49 1.98
CA ILE A 95 2.93 3.28 1.75
C ILE A 95 3.86 2.07 1.79
N ALA A 96 3.52 1.03 2.56
CA ALA A 96 4.18 -0.27 2.47
C ALA A 96 3.36 -1.20 1.57
N ARG A 97 4.01 -1.83 0.58
CA ARG A 97 3.36 -2.73 -0.38
C ARG A 97 4.12 -4.02 -0.55
N GLN A 98 3.44 -5.00 -1.13
CA GLN A 98 4.07 -6.19 -1.70
C GLN A 98 3.79 -6.22 -3.20
N GLU A 99 4.83 -6.48 -3.98
CA GLU A 99 4.76 -6.73 -5.42
C GLU A 99 5.41 -8.08 -5.71
N GLY A 100 4.60 -9.09 -6.04
CA GLY A 100 5.10 -10.47 -6.10
C GLY A 100 5.64 -10.93 -4.74
N THR A 101 6.94 -11.21 -4.67
CA THR A 101 7.65 -11.60 -3.43
C THR A 101 8.39 -10.43 -2.77
N THR A 102 8.45 -9.27 -3.42
CA THR A 102 9.20 -8.08 -2.99
C THR A 102 8.35 -7.22 -2.06
N LEU A 103 8.92 -6.82 -0.92
CA LEU A 103 8.35 -5.82 -0.05
C LEU A 103 8.92 -4.45 -0.42
N THR A 104 8.05 -3.49 -0.68
CA THR A 104 8.43 -2.14 -1.09
C THR A 104 7.91 -1.09 -0.14
N ALA A 105 8.67 -0.01 0.02
CA ALA A 105 8.26 1.22 0.68
C ALA A 105 8.15 2.34 -0.37
N CYS A 106 6.97 2.95 -0.49
CA CYS A 106 6.72 3.98 -1.49
C CYS A 106 6.70 5.36 -0.82
N PHE A 107 7.40 6.31 -1.47
CA PHE A 107 7.51 7.70 -1.03
C PHE A 107 7.34 8.64 -2.23
N TRP A 108 6.88 9.84 -1.99
CA TRP A 108 6.87 10.88 -3.00
C TRP A 108 8.23 11.59 -3.07
N VAL A 109 8.78 11.69 -4.26
CA VAL A 109 10.08 12.34 -4.52
C VAL A 109 10.03 13.36 -5.66
N GLY A 110 8.87 13.48 -6.34
CA GLY A 110 8.72 14.30 -7.53
C GLY A 110 9.36 13.68 -8.77
N ALA A 111 9.09 14.26 -9.93
CA ALA A 111 9.57 13.72 -11.21
C ALA A 111 11.12 13.72 -11.32
N ALA A 112 11.77 14.79 -10.87
CA ALA A 112 13.22 14.87 -10.87
C ALA A 112 13.87 13.81 -9.95
N GLY A 113 13.29 13.60 -8.75
CA GLY A 113 13.74 12.54 -7.83
C GLY A 113 13.54 11.15 -8.43
N GLN A 114 12.44 10.90 -9.13
CA GLN A 114 12.23 9.63 -9.82
C GLN A 114 13.33 9.34 -10.84
N SER A 115 13.64 10.32 -11.72
CA SER A 115 14.66 10.15 -12.75
C SER A 115 16.04 9.86 -12.17
N LEU A 116 16.37 10.48 -11.04
CA LEU A 116 17.65 10.26 -10.37
C LEU A 116 17.69 8.89 -9.67
N LEU A 117 16.66 8.54 -8.90
CA LEU A 117 16.67 7.35 -8.07
C LEU A 117 16.51 6.05 -8.87
N THR A 118 15.81 6.08 -10.02
CA THR A 118 15.65 4.88 -10.87
C THR A 118 16.94 4.43 -11.56
N ALA A 119 18.02 5.18 -11.46
CA ALA A 119 19.37 4.70 -11.83
C ALA A 119 19.86 3.56 -10.91
N ASP A 120 19.37 3.49 -9.68
CA ASP A 120 19.62 2.38 -8.74
C ASP A 120 18.50 1.34 -8.89
N PRO A 121 18.82 0.07 -9.19
CA PRO A 121 17.84 -1.00 -9.43
C PRO A 121 16.95 -1.32 -8.20
N ARG A 122 17.29 -0.85 -7.01
CA ARG A 122 16.44 -0.97 -5.81
C ARG A 122 15.18 -0.11 -5.91
N PHE A 123 15.19 0.90 -6.78
CA PHE A 123 14.07 1.81 -6.96
C PHE A 123 13.30 1.53 -8.24
N THR A 124 11.99 1.49 -8.10
CA THR A 124 11.06 1.31 -9.22
C THR A 124 9.95 2.35 -9.18
N ILE A 125 9.31 2.59 -10.32
CA ILE A 125 8.11 3.43 -10.39
C ILE A 125 6.90 2.55 -10.07
N PRO A 126 6.19 2.79 -8.95
CA PRO A 126 5.07 1.95 -8.59
C PRO A 126 3.91 2.11 -9.57
N PRO A 127 3.15 1.03 -9.88
CA PRO A 127 1.98 1.10 -10.74
C PRO A 127 0.89 2.00 -10.13
N TYR A 128 -0.01 2.50 -10.98
CA TYR A 128 -1.20 3.32 -10.68
C TYR A 128 -0.95 4.75 -10.19
N PHE A 129 0.03 5.01 -9.35
CA PHE A 129 0.30 6.34 -8.79
C PHE A 129 1.74 6.84 -8.99
N GLY A 130 2.62 6.01 -9.54
CA GLY A 130 4.02 6.36 -9.83
C GLY A 130 4.15 7.62 -10.69
N HIS A 131 3.28 7.78 -11.72
CA HIS A 131 3.25 8.96 -12.58
C HIS A 131 3.05 10.30 -11.84
N ARG A 132 2.69 10.25 -10.55
CA ARG A 132 2.52 11.44 -9.70
C ARG A 132 3.77 11.79 -8.89
N GLY A 133 4.93 11.26 -9.25
CA GLY A 133 6.20 11.52 -8.57
C GLY A 133 6.50 10.57 -7.41
N TRP A 134 5.86 9.40 -7.35
CA TRP A 134 6.11 8.38 -6.34
C TRP A 134 7.16 7.38 -6.79
N ILE A 135 8.02 6.96 -5.87
CA ILE A 135 9.04 5.92 -6.04
C ILE A 135 8.77 4.78 -5.08
N ALA A 136 9.10 3.56 -5.45
CA ALA A 136 9.07 2.37 -4.61
C ALA A 136 10.51 1.88 -4.39
N LEU A 137 10.95 1.83 -3.13
CA LEU A 137 12.22 1.26 -2.70
C LEU A 137 12.00 -0.19 -2.29
N ASP A 138 12.79 -1.12 -2.82
CA ASP A 138 12.85 -2.50 -2.32
C ASP A 138 13.46 -2.53 -0.91
N VAL A 139 12.63 -2.89 0.06
CA VAL A 139 13.00 -3.02 1.48
C VAL A 139 13.01 -4.47 1.94
N SER A 140 13.06 -5.39 0.99
CA SER A 140 13.00 -6.82 1.28
C SER A 140 14.18 -7.30 2.09
N GLU A 141 15.40 -7.00 1.65
CA GLU A 141 16.64 -7.46 2.28
C GLU A 141 17.39 -6.32 2.96
N HIS A 142 17.58 -5.20 2.27
CA HIS A 142 18.33 -4.05 2.77
C HIS A 142 17.36 -2.96 3.24
N ARG A 143 17.51 -2.52 4.47
CA ARG A 143 16.66 -1.51 5.13
C ARG A 143 17.54 -0.49 5.82
N ASP A 144 18.18 0.35 5.02
CA ASP A 144 18.91 1.48 5.57
C ASP A 144 17.92 2.47 6.18
N ARG A 145 17.99 2.60 7.51
CA ARG A 145 17.09 3.47 8.27
C ARG A 145 17.28 4.93 7.92
N SER A 146 18.50 5.35 7.61
CA SER A 146 18.81 6.74 7.27
C SER A 146 18.25 7.11 5.90
N GLU A 147 18.38 6.22 4.91
CA GLU A 147 17.79 6.38 3.57
C GLU A 147 16.26 6.44 3.65
N ILE A 148 15.65 5.49 4.37
CA ILE A 148 14.19 5.44 4.56
C ILE A 148 13.70 6.69 5.30
N ALA A 149 14.39 7.16 6.34
CA ALA A 149 14.02 8.37 7.07
C ALA A 149 14.13 9.63 6.18
N SER A 150 15.15 9.71 5.33
CA SER A 150 15.34 10.82 4.39
C SER A 150 14.22 10.86 3.34
N LEU A 151 13.84 9.71 2.75
CA LEU A 151 12.74 9.60 1.81
C LEU A 151 11.39 9.90 2.47
N ALA A 152 11.16 9.41 3.68
CA ALA A 152 9.96 9.68 4.46
C ALA A 152 9.83 11.18 4.76
N LEU A 153 10.91 11.83 5.19
CA LEU A 153 10.95 13.27 5.47
C LEU A 153 10.70 14.10 4.21
N GLN A 154 11.31 13.74 3.08
CA GLN A 154 11.08 14.41 1.81
C GLN A 154 9.60 14.33 1.40
N SER A 155 9.04 13.12 1.43
CA SER A 155 7.64 12.88 1.12
C SER A 155 6.70 13.59 2.09
N TYR A 156 6.99 13.54 3.39
CA TYR A 156 6.23 14.26 4.42
C TYR A 156 6.20 15.77 4.13
N ARG A 157 7.34 16.39 3.82
CA ARG A 157 7.42 17.83 3.52
C ARG A 157 6.53 18.24 2.35
N HIS A 158 6.35 17.38 1.36
CA HIS A 158 5.45 17.65 0.24
C HIS A 158 3.97 17.68 0.65
N PHE A 159 3.56 16.81 1.56
CA PHE A 159 2.14 16.65 1.92
C PHE A 159 1.74 17.40 3.20
N ALA A 160 2.70 17.76 4.05
CA ALA A 160 2.45 18.43 5.32
C ALA A 160 1.97 19.87 5.13
N LEU A 161 1.10 20.32 6.03
CA LEU A 161 0.69 21.72 6.10
C LEU A 161 1.82 22.57 6.70
N LYS A 162 1.87 23.86 6.39
CA LYS A 162 2.86 24.81 6.90
C LYS A 162 3.03 24.78 8.43
N ARG A 163 1.91 24.63 9.18
CA ARG A 163 1.97 24.51 10.65
C ARG A 163 2.74 23.27 11.12
N MET A 164 2.62 22.14 10.38
CA MET A 164 3.30 20.90 10.72
C MET A 164 4.79 20.99 10.37
N LEU A 165 5.15 21.66 9.28
CA LEU A 165 6.53 21.90 8.89
C LEU A 165 7.29 22.76 9.93
N ARG A 166 6.63 23.75 10.53
CA ARG A 166 7.23 24.54 11.62
C ARG A 166 7.60 23.69 12.84
N MET A 167 6.91 22.59 13.09
CA MET A 167 7.22 21.67 14.19
C MET A 167 8.48 20.83 13.93
N LEU A 168 8.97 20.76 12.67
CA LEU A 168 10.25 20.11 12.33
C LEU A 168 11.46 21.03 12.57
N GLU A 169 11.22 22.34 12.56
CA GLU A 169 12.30 23.32 12.79
C GLU A 169 12.49 23.44 14.31
N PRO A 170 13.67 23.11 14.86
CA PRO A 170 13.95 23.48 16.24
C PRO A 170 13.78 25.00 16.34
N GLU A 171 13.04 25.46 17.36
CA GLU A 171 12.97 26.89 17.68
C GLU A 171 14.38 27.46 17.63
N ARG A 172 14.66 28.31 16.63
CA ARG A 172 15.84 29.14 16.67
C ARG A 172 15.64 30.03 17.91
N GLN A 173 16.27 29.63 19.01
CA GLN A 173 16.40 30.49 20.16
C GLN A 173 16.98 31.81 19.67
N THR A 174 16.13 32.80 19.53
CA THR A 174 16.55 34.18 19.38
C THR A 174 17.14 34.57 20.70
N ARG A 175 18.47 34.65 20.72
CA ARG A 175 19.24 35.34 21.77
C ARG A 175 19.23 36.81 21.44
#